data_92518817714f1c0b684c7603fe50e78f
#
_entry.id   92518817714f1c0b684c7603fe50e78f
#
_cell.length_a   1.000
_cell.length_b   1.000
_cell.length_c   1.000
_cell.angle_alpha   90.00
_cell.angle_beta   90.00
_cell.angle_gamma   90.00
#
_symmetry.space_group_name_H-M   'P 1'
#
loop_
_entity.id
_entity.type
_entity.pdbx_description
1 polymer ?
#
loop_
_entity_poly.entity_id
_entity_poly.type
_entity_poly.pdbx_seq_one_letter_code
_entity_poly.pdbx_strand_id
1 'polypeptide(L)'
;MYTPIENMPPSARVWVYQSNRNLNDTEVAVISESLKNFCDQWQAHGAPLQTSFSVDHNQFVVLAVNEDAASPSGCSIDSSVHVLKSLEQQLDADFFSRQEVAFLSGSGIIIY
;
A
#
# COMPACT_ATOMS: atom_id res chain seq x y z
N MET A 1 -9.94 0.41 7.65
CA MET A 1 -10.36 -0.99 7.84
C MET A 1 -9.69 -1.86 6.76
N TYR A 2 -8.87 -2.79 7.20
CA TYR A 2 -8.16 -3.69 6.29
C TYR A 2 -9.09 -4.74 5.68
N THR A 3 -8.95 -4.93 4.36
CA THR A 3 -9.66 -5.99 3.62
C THR A 3 -8.63 -6.68 2.73
N PRO A 4 -8.63 -8.02 2.62
CA PRO A 4 -7.70 -8.70 1.72
C PRO A 4 -7.76 -8.16 0.30
N ILE A 5 -6.62 -8.08 -0.37
CA ILE A 5 -6.53 -7.41 -1.67
C ILE A 5 -7.38 -8.11 -2.74
N GLU A 6 -7.53 -9.43 -2.65
CA GLU A 6 -8.37 -10.21 -3.56
C GLU A 6 -9.86 -9.89 -3.42
N ASN A 7 -10.25 -9.26 -2.31
CA ASN A 7 -11.64 -8.83 -2.06
C ASN A 7 -11.88 -7.36 -2.44
N MET A 8 -10.85 -6.65 -2.91
CA MET A 8 -11.00 -5.28 -3.37
C MET A 8 -11.60 -5.25 -4.77
N PRO A 9 -12.46 -4.25 -5.10
CA PRO A 9 -13.02 -4.17 -6.45
C PRO A 9 -11.96 -3.82 -7.49
N PRO A 10 -12.13 -4.18 -8.76
CA PRO A 10 -11.20 -3.79 -9.83
C PRO A 10 -11.05 -2.29 -9.99
N SER A 11 -12.03 -1.51 -9.52
CA SER A 11 -12.01 -0.04 -9.56
C SER A 11 -11.25 0.57 -8.38
N ALA A 12 -10.71 -0.23 -7.46
CA ALA A 12 -9.96 0.28 -6.32
C ALA A 12 -8.78 1.14 -6.79
N ARG A 13 -8.54 2.24 -6.08
CA ARG A 13 -7.37 3.07 -6.33
C ARG A 13 -6.14 2.40 -5.72
N VAL A 14 -5.06 2.34 -6.49
CA VAL A 14 -3.87 1.58 -6.13
C VAL A 14 -2.63 2.45 -6.26
N TRP A 15 -1.76 2.37 -5.25
CA TRP A 15 -0.41 2.95 -5.29
C TRP A 15 0.59 1.81 -5.23
N VAL A 16 1.58 1.83 -6.14
CA VAL A 16 2.64 0.82 -6.17
C VAL A 16 3.99 1.49 -5.96
N TYR A 17 4.74 0.95 -5.01
CA TYR A 17 6.10 1.40 -4.72
C TYR A 17 7.05 0.23 -4.96
N GLN A 18 8.19 0.50 -5.57
CA GLN A 18 9.18 -0.52 -5.85
C GLN A 18 10.41 -0.30 -4.96
N SER A 19 10.79 -1.33 -4.21
CA SER A 19 12.03 -1.30 -3.45
C SER A 19 13.24 -1.27 -4.38
N ASN A 20 14.30 -0.55 -3.98
CA ASN A 20 15.55 -0.50 -4.73
C ASN A 20 16.36 -1.80 -4.64
N ARG A 21 15.90 -2.78 -3.86
CA ARG A 21 16.52 -4.09 -3.71
C ARG A 21 15.48 -5.13 -3.34
N ASN A 22 15.83 -6.39 -3.47
CA ASN A 22 14.96 -7.46 -2.99
C ASN A 22 14.92 -7.45 -1.45
N LEU A 23 13.71 -7.61 -0.92
CA LEU A 23 13.47 -7.69 0.52
C LEU A 23 13.56 -9.13 0.97
N ASN A 24 14.11 -9.37 2.17
CA ASN A 24 14.11 -10.71 2.74
C ASN A 24 12.80 -10.97 3.49
N ASP A 25 12.60 -12.22 3.94
CA ASP A 25 11.35 -12.63 4.59
C ASP A 25 11.07 -11.84 5.86
N THR A 26 12.09 -11.52 6.65
CA THR A 26 11.95 -10.73 7.87
C THR A 26 11.49 -9.31 7.53
N GLU A 27 12.07 -8.70 6.51
CA GLU A 27 11.69 -7.37 6.06
C GLU A 27 10.26 -7.33 5.53
N VAL A 28 9.87 -8.33 4.75
CA VAL A 28 8.49 -8.46 4.27
C VAL A 28 7.52 -8.60 5.44
N ALA A 29 7.87 -9.37 6.47
CA ALA A 29 7.05 -9.51 7.66
C ALA A 29 6.89 -8.18 8.40
N VAL A 30 7.96 -7.40 8.55
CA VAL A 30 7.91 -6.08 9.20
C VAL A 30 7.00 -5.13 8.42
N ILE A 31 7.15 -5.08 7.10
CA ILE A 31 6.33 -4.23 6.24
C ILE A 31 4.86 -4.66 6.34
N SER A 32 4.58 -5.94 6.26
CA SER A 32 3.21 -6.47 6.30
C SER A 32 2.52 -6.15 7.62
N GLU A 33 3.21 -6.30 8.74
CA GLU A 33 2.64 -5.97 10.05
C GLU A 33 2.35 -4.47 10.16
N SER A 34 3.30 -3.63 9.79
CA SER A 34 3.14 -2.17 9.84
C SER A 34 2.00 -1.70 8.95
N LEU A 35 1.92 -2.22 7.72
CA LEU A 35 0.89 -1.81 6.78
C LEU A 35 -0.48 -2.33 7.16
N LYS A 36 -0.57 -3.53 7.74
CA LYS A 36 -1.85 -4.05 8.23
C LYS A 36 -2.39 -3.16 9.34
N ASN A 37 -1.56 -2.78 10.31
CA ASN A 37 -1.95 -1.88 11.39
C ASN A 37 -2.36 -0.51 10.84
N PHE A 38 -1.59 0.02 9.88
CA PHE A 38 -1.92 1.29 9.25
C PHE A 38 -3.25 1.22 8.49
N CYS A 39 -3.47 0.18 7.69
CA CYS A 39 -4.71 0.01 6.93
C CYS A 39 -5.93 -0.10 7.83
N ASP A 40 -5.81 -0.79 8.96
CA ASP A 40 -6.91 -0.91 9.92
C ASP A 40 -7.33 0.45 10.51
N GLN A 41 -6.41 1.41 10.58
CA GLN A 41 -6.65 2.72 11.18
C GLN A 41 -6.78 3.83 10.16
N TRP A 42 -6.56 3.55 8.88
CA TRP A 42 -6.52 4.58 7.84
C TRP A 42 -7.91 5.19 7.63
N GLN A 43 -7.96 6.52 7.72
CA GLN A 43 -9.21 7.28 7.70
C GLN A 43 -9.09 8.49 6.78
N ALA A 44 -10.23 8.95 6.29
CA ALA A 44 -10.36 10.24 5.61
C ALA A 44 -11.50 11.01 6.29
N HIS A 45 -11.18 12.22 6.83
CA HIS A 45 -12.17 13.07 7.51
C HIS A 45 -12.91 12.34 8.66
N GLY A 46 -12.19 11.48 9.37
CA GLY A 46 -12.78 10.69 10.48
C GLY A 46 -13.59 9.47 10.03
N ALA A 47 -13.76 9.26 8.73
CA ALA A 47 -14.46 8.09 8.20
C ALA A 47 -13.45 6.98 7.88
N PRO A 48 -13.69 5.72 8.32
CA PRO A 48 -12.78 4.63 7.99
C PRO A 48 -12.75 4.38 6.47
N LEU A 49 -11.56 4.13 5.95
CA LEU A 49 -11.37 3.73 4.55
C LEU A 49 -11.35 2.21 4.47
N GLN A 50 -11.96 1.65 3.43
CA GLN A 50 -11.77 0.25 3.09
C GLN A 50 -10.46 0.13 2.33
N THR A 51 -9.47 -0.53 2.93
CA THR A 51 -8.08 -0.49 2.48
C THR A 51 -7.48 -1.86 2.37
N SER A 52 -6.44 -1.97 1.58
CA SER A 52 -5.66 -3.19 1.47
C SER A 52 -4.20 -2.87 1.18
N PHE A 53 -3.36 -3.88 1.34
CA PHE A 53 -1.97 -3.82 0.93
C PHE A 53 -1.52 -5.19 0.44
N SER A 54 -0.42 -5.23 -0.29
CA SER A 54 0.32 -6.46 -0.55
C SER A 54 1.80 -6.16 -0.74
N VAL A 55 2.63 -7.19 -0.57
CA VAL A 55 4.05 -7.13 -0.91
C VAL A 55 4.30 -8.22 -1.93
N ASP A 56 4.56 -7.84 -3.18
CA ASP A 56 4.65 -8.77 -4.29
C ASP A 56 6.10 -8.92 -4.73
N HIS A 57 6.49 -10.16 -5.05
CA HIS A 57 7.83 -10.49 -5.56
C HIS A 57 8.97 -9.99 -4.66
N ASN A 58 8.71 -9.83 -3.37
CA ASN A 58 9.68 -9.30 -2.38
C ASN A 58 10.29 -7.95 -2.79
N GLN A 59 9.60 -7.18 -3.61
CA GLN A 59 10.12 -5.93 -4.14
C GLN A 59 9.06 -4.84 -4.27
N PHE A 60 7.80 -5.20 -4.50
CA PHE A 60 6.73 -4.22 -4.72
C PHE A 60 5.85 -4.12 -3.49
N VAL A 61 5.65 -2.89 -3.01
CA VAL A 61 4.71 -2.59 -1.92
C VAL A 61 3.49 -1.93 -2.55
N VAL A 62 2.32 -2.50 -2.31
CA VAL A 62 1.07 -2.05 -2.91
C VAL A 62 0.12 -1.61 -1.81
N LEU A 63 -0.48 -0.43 -1.99
CA LEU A 63 -1.58 0.06 -1.16
C LEU A 63 -2.80 0.25 -2.02
N ALA A 64 -3.97 -0.09 -1.50
CA ALA A 64 -5.23 0.04 -2.23
C ALA A 64 -6.33 0.61 -1.35
N VAL A 65 -7.22 1.41 -1.95
CA VAL A 65 -8.39 1.99 -1.29
C VAL A 65 -9.60 1.78 -2.19
N ASN A 66 -10.69 1.29 -1.60
CA ASN A 66 -11.98 1.22 -2.28
C ASN A 66 -12.66 2.60 -2.20
N GLU A 67 -12.59 3.37 -3.28
CA GLU A 67 -13.17 4.71 -3.34
C GLU A 67 -14.70 4.69 -3.37
N ASP A 68 -15.31 3.55 -3.69
CA ASP A 68 -16.77 3.42 -3.65
C ASP A 68 -17.31 3.50 -2.22
N ALA A 69 -16.51 3.09 -1.23
CA ALA A 69 -16.88 3.18 0.18
C ALA A 69 -16.58 4.58 0.75
N ALA A 70 -15.39 5.11 0.48
CA ALA A 70 -14.97 6.45 0.89
C ALA A 70 -13.74 6.85 0.10
N SER A 71 -13.64 8.13 -0.27
CA SER A 71 -12.49 8.64 -1.02
C SER A 71 -11.38 9.09 -0.07
N PRO A 72 -10.10 8.79 -0.36
CA PRO A 72 -8.99 9.29 0.44
C PRO A 72 -8.86 10.80 0.29
N SER A 73 -8.44 11.47 1.36
CA SER A 73 -8.11 12.89 1.36
C SER A 73 -6.61 13.10 1.16
N GLY A 74 -6.20 14.33 0.89
CA GLY A 74 -4.78 14.67 0.83
C GLY A 74 -4.03 14.30 2.11
N CYS A 75 -4.63 14.57 3.27
CA CYS A 75 -4.04 14.20 4.57
C CYS A 75 -3.92 12.68 4.74
N SER A 76 -4.90 11.90 4.28
CA SER A 76 -4.84 10.45 4.38
C SER A 76 -3.76 9.86 3.46
N ILE A 77 -3.57 10.43 2.28
CA ILE A 77 -2.49 10.05 1.37
C ILE A 77 -1.13 10.39 1.99
N ASP A 78 -0.98 11.56 2.60
CA ASP A 78 0.25 11.95 3.28
C ASP A 78 0.58 10.99 4.43
N SER A 79 -0.42 10.51 5.15
CA SER A 79 -0.22 9.51 6.21
C SER A 79 0.39 8.23 5.68
N SER A 80 -0.03 7.77 4.50
CA SER A 80 0.56 6.58 3.86
C SER A 80 2.03 6.80 3.49
N VAL A 81 2.36 7.98 2.99
CA VAL A 81 3.74 8.34 2.66
C VAL A 81 4.62 8.34 3.91
N HIS A 82 4.12 8.86 5.03
CA HIS A 82 4.84 8.87 6.30
C HIS A 82 5.18 7.45 6.79
N VAL A 83 4.22 6.53 6.70
CA VAL A 83 4.44 5.14 7.09
C VAL A 83 5.53 4.51 6.23
N LEU A 84 5.47 4.71 4.92
CA LEU A 84 6.47 4.15 4.00
C LEU A 84 7.86 4.75 4.21
N LYS A 85 7.95 6.05 4.48
CA LYS A 85 9.23 6.70 4.79
C LYS A 85 9.82 6.20 6.10
N SER A 86 8.99 5.93 7.10
CA SER A 86 9.42 5.32 8.35
C SER A 86 10.00 3.92 8.10
N LEU A 87 9.36 3.13 7.26
CA LEU A 87 9.84 1.81 6.88
C LEU A 87 11.16 1.88 6.09
N GLU A 88 11.34 2.88 5.24
CA GLU A 88 12.59 3.09 4.54
C GLU A 88 13.77 3.24 5.51
N GLN A 89 13.60 4.06 6.54
CA GLN A 89 14.63 4.28 7.56
C GLN A 89 14.87 3.02 8.38
N GLN A 90 13.80 2.32 8.73
CA GLN A 90 13.88 1.13 9.57
C GLN A 90 14.58 -0.03 8.86
N LEU A 91 14.37 -0.17 7.56
CA LEU A 91 14.87 -1.30 6.76
C LEU A 91 16.08 -0.95 5.89
N ASP A 92 16.49 0.32 5.86
CA ASP A 92 17.56 0.81 4.98
C ASP A 92 17.25 0.44 3.51
N ALA A 93 16.04 0.74 3.09
CA ALA A 93 15.56 0.51 1.73
C ALA A 93 14.94 1.78 1.17
N ASP A 94 14.74 1.86 -0.14
CA ASP A 94 14.13 2.99 -0.82
C ASP A 94 12.90 2.50 -1.60
N PHE A 95 11.74 3.10 -1.34
CA PHE A 95 10.50 2.78 -2.03
C PHE A 95 10.05 3.89 -2.99
N PHE A 96 10.73 5.03 -3.02
CA PHE A 96 10.30 6.20 -3.78
C PHE A 96 11.19 6.54 -4.96
N SER A 97 12.32 5.84 -5.13
CA SER A 97 13.23 6.10 -6.26
C SER A 97 12.62 5.68 -7.59
N ARG A 98 11.65 4.75 -7.56
CA ARG A 98 10.91 4.31 -8.74
C ARG A 98 9.43 4.30 -8.40
N GLN A 99 8.67 5.14 -9.10
CA GLN A 99 7.21 5.14 -9.00
C GLN A 99 6.66 4.76 -10.36
N GLU A 100 5.82 3.73 -10.39
CA GLU A 100 5.20 3.25 -11.60
C GLU A 100 3.69 3.35 -11.47
N VAL A 101 3.03 3.62 -12.59
CA VAL A 101 1.58 3.62 -12.63
C VAL A 101 1.11 2.17 -12.65
N ALA A 102 0.18 1.83 -11.77
CA ALA A 102 -0.34 0.47 -11.67
C ALA A 102 -1.87 0.47 -11.69
N PHE A 103 -2.42 -0.59 -12.24
CA PHE A 103 -3.86 -0.85 -12.23
C PHE A 103 -4.12 -2.23 -11.64
N LEU A 104 -5.13 -2.32 -10.78
CA LEU A 104 -5.62 -3.61 -10.31
C LEU A 104 -6.60 -4.15 -11.36
N SER A 105 -6.37 -5.37 -11.82
CA SER A 105 -7.24 -6.03 -12.79
C SER A 105 -7.66 -7.40 -12.29
N GLY A 106 -8.59 -8.04 -12.98
CA GLY A 106 -9.04 -9.40 -12.64
C GLY A 106 -7.93 -10.46 -12.70
N SER A 107 -6.82 -10.19 -13.39
CA SER A 107 -5.68 -11.08 -13.48
C SER A 107 -4.51 -10.67 -12.60
N GLY A 108 -4.67 -9.63 -11.76
CA GLY A 108 -3.64 -9.12 -10.87
C GLY A 108 -3.32 -7.66 -11.11
N ILE A 109 -2.11 -7.26 -10.73
CA ILE A 109 -1.65 -5.87 -10.86
C ILE A 109 -0.87 -5.71 -12.16
N ILE A 110 -1.26 -4.71 -12.95
CA ILE A 110 -0.55 -4.34 -14.18
C ILE A 110 0.23 -3.07 -13.91
N ILE A 111 1.54 -3.08 -14.16
CA ILE A 111 2.44 -1.96 -13.92
C ILE A 111 2.87 -1.39 -15.28
N TYR A 112 2.75 -0.08 -15.41
CA TYR A 112 3.18 0.67 -16.59
C TYR A 112 4.36 1.56 -16.28
#